data_12128d3942d32a009fdd53d3440ff7a8
#
_entry.id   12128d3942d32a009fdd53d3440ff7a8
#
_cell.length_a   1.000
_cell.length_b   1.000
_cell.length_c   1.000
_cell.angle_alpha   90.00
_cell.angle_beta   90.00
_cell.angle_gamma   90.00
#
_symmetry.space_group_name_H-M   'P 1'
#
loop_
_entity.id
_entity.type
_entity.pdbx_description
1 polymer ?
#
loop_
_entity_poly.entity_id
_entity_poly.type
_entity_poly.pdbx_seq_one_letter_code
_entity_poly.pdbx_strand_id
1 'polypeptide(L)'
;MYATKLKKATYYKYIVKAYKLVDGKKVITDTSVAVHSITKGGKYGVAKAVSIIKIGNKKNDTEVTLKKGKTAQITAIKIKKDKKIKHHRNLCYESSNTKVVTVTSDSVIKAMRKGNCKIWVYAQNGVYKVITVTVK
;
A
#
# COMPACT_ATOMS: atom_id res chain seq x y z
N MET A 1 10.18 -13.97 -14.78
CA MET A 1 9.20 -13.32 -15.73
C MET A 1 9.57 -11.87 -15.90
N TYR A 2 9.63 -11.37 -17.13
CA TYR A 2 9.92 -9.97 -17.45
C TYR A 2 8.71 -9.34 -18.09
N ALA A 3 8.32 -8.14 -17.63
CA ALA A 3 7.29 -7.34 -18.30
C ALA A 3 7.93 -6.58 -19.47
N THR A 4 7.40 -6.75 -20.67
CA THR A 4 7.87 -6.10 -21.88
C THR A 4 6.86 -5.08 -22.41
N LYS A 5 7.28 -4.21 -23.34
CA LYS A 5 6.43 -3.19 -23.98
C LYS A 5 5.76 -2.22 -22.99
N LEU A 6 6.46 -1.89 -21.89
CA LEU A 6 5.95 -0.95 -20.90
C LEU A 6 5.99 0.49 -21.46
N LYS A 7 4.91 1.23 -21.23
CA LYS A 7 4.83 2.65 -21.59
C LYS A 7 5.74 3.49 -20.69
N LYS A 8 6.42 4.49 -21.28
CA LYS A 8 7.24 5.48 -20.56
C LYS A 8 6.40 6.26 -19.56
N ALA A 9 6.98 6.65 -18.42
CA ALA A 9 6.35 7.48 -17.40
C ALA A 9 5.03 6.93 -16.84
N THR A 10 4.85 5.62 -16.89
CA THR A 10 3.60 4.95 -16.50
C THR A 10 3.79 4.20 -15.20
N TYR A 11 2.81 4.36 -14.32
CA TYR A 11 2.71 3.62 -13.05
C TYR A 11 2.14 2.24 -13.31
N TYR A 12 2.79 1.22 -12.73
CA TYR A 12 2.37 -0.18 -12.82
C TYR A 12 2.22 -0.78 -11.41
N LYS A 13 1.24 -1.64 -11.29
CA LYS A 13 1.00 -2.48 -10.13
C LYS A 13 1.04 -3.94 -10.57
N TYR A 14 1.85 -4.75 -9.90
CA TYR A 14 1.99 -6.18 -10.16
C TYR A 14 1.48 -6.98 -8.97
N ILE A 15 0.70 -8.01 -9.26
CA ILE A 15 0.19 -8.98 -8.28
C ILE A 15 0.40 -10.36 -8.86
N VAL A 16 0.91 -11.28 -8.05
CA VAL A 16 0.99 -12.70 -8.39
C VAL A 16 -0.16 -13.44 -7.73
N LYS A 17 -0.87 -14.26 -8.50
CA LYS A 17 -1.95 -15.10 -8.00
C LYS A 17 -1.60 -16.57 -8.22
N ALA A 18 -1.61 -17.36 -7.14
CA ALA A 18 -1.59 -18.81 -7.22
C ALA A 18 -3.01 -19.33 -7.49
N TYR A 19 -3.13 -20.41 -8.25
CA TYR A 19 -4.42 -21.04 -8.50
C TYR A 19 -4.27 -22.56 -8.58
N LYS A 20 -5.38 -23.27 -8.33
CA LYS A 20 -5.55 -24.69 -8.63
C LYS A 20 -6.69 -24.85 -9.64
N LEU A 21 -6.67 -25.96 -10.39
CA LEU A 21 -7.78 -26.35 -11.24
C LEU A 21 -8.74 -27.23 -10.44
N VAL A 22 -10.02 -26.86 -10.44
CA VAL A 22 -11.11 -27.65 -9.88
C VAL A 22 -12.17 -27.75 -10.98
N ASP A 23 -12.46 -28.95 -11.45
CA ASP A 23 -13.39 -29.21 -12.57
C ASP A 23 -13.06 -28.35 -13.80
N GLY A 24 -11.77 -28.23 -14.13
CA GLY A 24 -11.26 -27.45 -15.27
C GLY A 24 -11.30 -25.92 -15.08
N LYS A 25 -11.80 -25.42 -13.94
CA LYS A 25 -11.88 -23.99 -13.63
C LYS A 25 -10.74 -23.55 -12.70
N LYS A 26 -10.18 -22.37 -12.98
CA LYS A 26 -9.16 -21.77 -12.10
C LYS A 26 -9.78 -21.23 -10.82
N VAL A 27 -9.34 -21.76 -9.68
CA VAL A 27 -9.70 -21.26 -8.34
C VAL A 27 -8.47 -20.64 -7.72
N ILE A 28 -8.52 -19.34 -7.42
CA ILE A 28 -7.41 -18.62 -6.79
C ILE A 28 -7.22 -19.15 -5.37
N THR A 29 -6.03 -19.63 -5.05
CA THR A 29 -5.67 -20.15 -3.74
C THR A 29 -4.92 -19.15 -2.90
N ASP A 30 -4.15 -18.25 -3.54
CA ASP A 30 -3.39 -17.22 -2.85
C ASP A 30 -3.15 -16.00 -3.76
N THR A 31 -2.88 -14.86 -3.14
CA THR A 31 -2.57 -13.61 -3.85
C THR A 31 -1.47 -12.88 -3.10
N SER A 32 -0.38 -12.54 -3.81
CA SER A 32 0.73 -11.79 -3.23
C SER A 32 0.31 -10.35 -2.85
N VAL A 33 1.10 -9.71 -1.98
CA VAL A 33 1.08 -8.25 -1.86
C VAL A 33 1.44 -7.62 -3.20
N ALA A 34 0.94 -6.42 -3.45
CA ALA A 34 1.25 -5.71 -4.67
C ALA A 34 2.68 -5.15 -4.66
N VAL A 35 3.33 -5.19 -5.81
CA VAL A 35 4.57 -4.45 -6.07
C VAL A 35 4.23 -3.27 -6.96
N HIS A 36 4.61 -2.08 -6.54
CA HIS A 36 4.37 -0.83 -7.26
C HIS A 36 5.65 -0.33 -7.91
N SER A 37 5.57 0.11 -9.15
CA SER A 37 6.71 0.63 -9.90
C SER A 37 6.27 1.71 -10.88
N ILE A 38 7.23 2.54 -11.32
CA ILE A 38 7.00 3.53 -12.37
C ILE A 38 8.15 3.47 -13.38
N THR A 39 7.82 3.47 -14.65
CA THR A 39 8.82 3.53 -15.74
C THR A 39 9.44 4.92 -15.83
N LYS A 40 10.72 4.99 -16.26
CA LYS A 40 11.47 6.23 -16.39
C LYS A 40 10.85 7.20 -17.41
N GLY A 41 11.28 8.46 -17.32
CA GLY A 41 11.03 9.48 -18.34
C GLY A 41 9.77 10.31 -18.15
N GLY A 42 9.20 10.35 -16.96
CA GLY A 42 8.08 11.23 -16.61
C GLY A 42 8.49 12.49 -15.86
N LYS A 43 7.52 13.39 -15.71
CA LYS A 43 7.65 14.64 -14.93
C LYS A 43 7.55 14.45 -13.42
N TYR A 44 7.13 13.26 -12.97
CA TYR A 44 6.95 12.97 -11.55
C TYR A 44 8.24 12.47 -10.90
N GLY A 45 8.57 13.06 -9.76
CA GLY A 45 9.70 12.65 -8.94
C GLY A 45 9.42 11.33 -8.21
N VAL A 46 10.49 10.63 -7.87
CA VAL A 46 10.46 9.40 -7.09
C VAL A 46 10.75 9.68 -5.61
N ALA A 47 10.27 8.81 -4.73
CA ALA A 47 10.56 8.88 -3.32
C ALA A 47 11.85 8.12 -2.98
N LYS A 48 12.59 8.63 -2.00
CA LYS A 48 13.69 7.94 -1.33
C LYS A 48 13.15 7.01 -0.23
N ALA A 49 12.13 7.45 0.48
CA ALA A 49 11.49 6.72 1.57
C ALA A 49 10.04 7.18 1.76
N VAL A 50 9.27 6.38 2.50
CA VAL A 50 7.98 6.76 3.08
C VAL A 50 8.14 6.80 4.60
N SER A 51 7.64 7.84 5.25
CA SER A 51 7.64 7.99 6.70
C SER A 51 6.20 8.11 7.21
N ILE A 52 5.90 7.39 8.28
CA ILE A 52 4.62 7.51 8.99
C ILE A 52 4.79 8.56 10.07
N ILE A 53 4.00 9.62 10.01
CA ILE A 53 4.04 10.72 10.98
C ILE A 53 3.11 10.44 12.16
N LYS A 54 1.90 9.93 11.87
CA LYS A 54 0.95 9.52 12.91
C LYS A 54 -0.11 8.55 12.37
N ILE A 55 -0.71 7.80 13.30
CA ILE A 55 -1.89 6.95 13.06
C ILE A 55 -2.90 7.30 14.16
N GLY A 56 -3.98 7.99 13.79
CA GLY A 56 -4.89 8.59 14.76
C GLY A 56 -4.12 9.54 15.70
N ASN A 57 -4.09 9.24 17.00
CA ASN A 57 -3.39 10.05 18.00
C ASN A 57 -1.93 9.58 18.26
N LYS A 58 -1.50 8.44 17.73
CA LYS A 58 -0.14 7.92 17.89
C LYS A 58 0.82 8.57 16.89
N LYS A 59 1.87 9.21 17.39
CA LYS A 59 2.91 9.85 16.59
C LYS A 59 4.11 8.93 16.40
N ASN A 60 4.72 8.98 15.21
CA ASN A 60 5.96 8.27 14.85
C ASN A 60 5.92 6.76 15.16
N ASP A 61 4.74 6.15 15.03
CA ASP A 61 4.51 4.73 15.30
C ASP A 61 4.10 4.02 14.01
N THR A 62 4.40 2.75 13.93
CA THR A 62 3.98 1.86 12.84
C THR A 62 3.05 0.75 13.33
N GLU A 63 2.61 0.84 14.60
CA GLU A 63 1.70 -0.10 15.21
C GLU A 63 0.50 0.60 15.83
N VAL A 64 -0.69 0.08 15.61
CA VAL A 64 -1.91 0.62 16.19
C VAL A 64 -2.88 -0.50 16.57
N THR A 65 -3.51 -0.34 17.74
CA THR A 65 -4.62 -1.20 18.16
C THR A 65 -5.93 -0.43 18.05
N LEU A 66 -6.91 -1.00 17.37
CA LEU A 66 -8.24 -0.43 17.21
C LEU A 66 -9.31 -1.40 17.74
N LYS A 67 -10.35 -0.85 18.32
CA LYS A 67 -11.58 -1.62 18.58
C LYS A 67 -12.37 -1.80 17.27
N LYS A 68 -13.06 -2.93 17.12
CA LYS A 68 -13.96 -3.19 15.98
C LYS A 68 -14.87 -1.98 15.72
N GLY A 69 -15.04 -1.60 14.46
CA GLY A 69 -15.85 -0.47 14.01
C GLY A 69 -15.17 0.90 14.09
N LYS A 70 -14.04 1.02 14.79
CA LYS A 70 -13.29 2.29 14.89
C LYS A 70 -12.44 2.54 13.67
N THR A 71 -12.19 3.83 13.43
CA THR A 71 -11.34 4.33 12.34
C THR A 71 -10.13 5.06 12.89
N ALA A 72 -9.09 5.16 12.08
CA ALA A 72 -7.94 6.03 12.35
C ALA A 72 -7.40 6.60 11.03
N GLN A 73 -7.00 7.86 11.05
CA GLN A 73 -6.35 8.53 9.94
C GLN A 73 -4.86 8.23 9.97
N ILE A 74 -4.30 7.78 8.84
CA ILE A 74 -2.85 7.69 8.64
C ILE A 74 -2.37 9.03 8.08
N THR A 75 -1.36 9.63 8.72
CA THR A 75 -0.61 10.74 8.15
C THR A 75 0.78 10.22 7.78
N ALA A 76 1.05 10.16 6.49
CA ALA A 76 2.33 9.70 5.96
C ALA A 76 2.87 10.72 4.95
N ILE A 77 4.19 10.81 4.87
CA ILE A 77 4.90 11.64 3.90
C ILE A 77 5.86 10.81 3.07
N LYS A 78 6.08 11.22 1.83
CA LYS A 78 7.15 10.72 0.99
C LYS A 78 8.38 11.64 1.13
N ILE A 79 9.52 11.03 1.38
CA ILE A 79 10.80 11.73 1.37
C ILE A 79 11.28 11.74 -0.08
N LYS A 80 11.32 12.92 -0.69
CA LYS A 80 11.68 13.10 -2.10
C LYS A 80 13.15 12.71 -2.33
N LYS A 81 13.44 11.97 -3.39
CA LYS A 81 14.81 11.68 -3.83
C LYS A 81 15.47 12.92 -4.40
N ASP A 82 14.75 13.69 -5.23
CA ASP A 82 15.17 14.97 -5.78
C ASP A 82 14.20 16.06 -5.32
N LYS A 83 14.70 17.01 -4.53
CA LYS A 83 13.92 18.11 -3.97
C LYS A 83 13.50 19.15 -5.03
N LYS A 84 14.19 19.21 -6.17
CA LYS A 84 13.90 20.14 -7.28
C LYS A 84 12.63 19.75 -8.04
N ILE A 85 12.32 18.45 -8.08
CA ILE A 85 11.10 17.97 -8.75
C ILE A 85 9.88 18.26 -7.88
N LYS A 86 9.01 19.13 -8.38
CA LYS A 86 7.81 19.58 -7.64
C LYS A 86 6.67 18.56 -7.71
N HIS A 87 6.49 17.90 -8.86
CA HIS A 87 5.36 16.99 -9.10
C HIS A 87 5.63 15.60 -8.51
N HIS A 88 4.77 15.15 -7.61
CA HIS A 88 4.77 13.82 -7.03
C HIS A 88 3.36 13.27 -6.99
N ARG A 89 3.19 11.98 -7.28
CA ARG A 89 1.90 11.29 -7.10
C ARG A 89 1.60 11.12 -5.61
N ASN A 90 0.33 11.00 -5.28
CA ASN A 90 -0.11 10.68 -3.92
C ASN A 90 0.41 9.30 -3.50
N LEU A 91 0.51 9.08 -2.18
CA LEU A 91 0.76 7.76 -1.63
C LEU A 91 -0.44 6.85 -1.90
N CYS A 92 -0.17 5.56 -2.08
CA CYS A 92 -1.19 4.53 -2.22
C CYS A 92 -1.20 3.68 -0.96
N TYR A 93 -2.37 3.18 -0.59
CA TYR A 93 -2.59 2.40 0.62
C TYR A 93 -3.22 1.05 0.27
N GLU A 94 -2.71 -0.03 0.86
CA GLU A 94 -3.24 -1.38 0.63
C GLU A 94 -3.29 -2.16 1.93
N SER A 95 -4.39 -2.90 2.12
CA SER A 95 -4.59 -3.79 3.24
C SER A 95 -4.21 -5.23 2.86
N SER A 96 -3.51 -5.94 3.75
CA SER A 96 -3.23 -7.36 3.60
C SER A 96 -4.47 -8.23 3.77
N ASN A 97 -5.47 -7.73 4.49
CA ASN A 97 -6.72 -8.45 4.73
C ASN A 97 -7.87 -7.45 4.97
N THR A 98 -8.62 -7.18 3.92
CA THR A 98 -9.75 -6.24 3.96
C THR A 98 -10.92 -6.73 4.82
N LYS A 99 -10.98 -8.03 5.17
CA LYS A 99 -11.94 -8.56 6.14
C LYS A 99 -11.62 -8.15 7.58
N VAL A 100 -10.35 -7.85 7.88
CA VAL A 100 -9.88 -7.41 9.20
C VAL A 100 -9.80 -5.90 9.27
N VAL A 101 -9.14 -5.26 8.28
CA VAL A 101 -9.01 -3.80 8.19
C VAL A 101 -9.14 -3.36 6.74
N THR A 102 -10.00 -2.38 6.47
CA THR A 102 -10.04 -1.68 5.20
C THR A 102 -9.22 -0.39 5.26
N VAL A 103 -8.74 0.08 4.12
CA VAL A 103 -8.07 1.39 3.99
C VAL A 103 -8.58 2.10 2.74
N THR A 104 -8.85 3.40 2.86
CA THR A 104 -9.31 4.25 1.76
C THR A 104 -8.13 4.94 1.06
N SER A 105 -8.38 5.48 -0.13
CA SER A 105 -7.42 6.36 -0.84
C SER A 105 -7.05 7.60 -0.03
N ASP A 106 -7.94 8.06 0.84
CA ASP A 106 -7.73 9.20 1.75
C ASP A 106 -7.01 8.81 3.05
N SER A 107 -6.39 7.63 3.05
CA SER A 107 -5.57 7.12 4.16
C SER A 107 -6.31 6.86 5.47
N VAL A 108 -7.63 6.62 5.43
CA VAL A 108 -8.41 6.22 6.60
C VAL A 108 -8.48 4.71 6.69
N ILE A 109 -8.03 4.14 7.81
CA ILE A 109 -8.22 2.72 8.14
C ILE A 109 -9.48 2.53 8.97
N LYS A 110 -10.20 1.43 8.73
CA LYS A 110 -11.38 1.02 9.51
C LYS A 110 -11.23 -0.43 9.96
N ALA A 111 -11.36 -0.64 11.27
CA ALA A 111 -11.35 -1.96 11.89
C ALA A 111 -12.68 -2.69 11.64
N MET A 112 -12.64 -3.79 10.88
CA MET A 112 -13.83 -4.52 10.45
C MET A 112 -14.10 -5.73 11.35
N ARG A 113 -13.05 -6.49 11.68
CA ARG A 113 -13.16 -7.73 12.46
C ARG A 113 -11.88 -7.94 13.27
N LYS A 114 -12.01 -8.59 14.46
CA LYS A 114 -10.89 -9.01 15.30
C LYS A 114 -9.81 -9.75 14.51
N GLY A 115 -8.56 -9.42 14.75
CA GLY A 115 -7.39 -10.02 14.08
C GLY A 115 -6.26 -9.02 13.84
N ASN A 116 -5.23 -9.49 13.17
CA ASN A 116 -4.08 -8.70 12.77
C ASN A 116 -4.08 -8.44 11.27
N CYS A 117 -3.66 -7.26 10.88
CA CYS A 117 -3.59 -6.83 9.48
C CYS A 117 -2.39 -5.91 9.27
N LYS A 118 -1.77 -5.99 8.10
CA LYS A 118 -0.74 -5.06 7.66
C LYS A 118 -1.31 -4.09 6.64
N ILE A 119 -0.97 -2.81 6.77
CA ILE A 119 -1.28 -1.78 5.78
C ILE A 119 0.03 -1.34 5.15
N TRP A 120 0.13 -1.48 3.83
CA TRP A 120 1.24 -0.96 3.05
C TRP A 120 0.95 0.46 2.60
N VAL A 121 1.90 1.35 2.80
CA VAL A 121 1.86 2.74 2.33
C VAL A 121 2.94 2.89 1.29
N TYR A 122 2.56 3.01 0.02
CA TYR A 122 3.46 3.02 -1.14
C TYR A 122 3.65 4.41 -1.73
N ALA A 123 4.90 4.74 -2.04
CA ALA A 123 5.20 5.78 -3.04
C ALA A 123 5.13 5.20 -4.46
N GLN A 124 4.99 6.07 -5.45
CA GLN A 124 4.80 5.68 -6.85
C GLN A 124 5.90 4.77 -7.44
N ASN A 125 7.11 4.83 -6.91
CA ASN A 125 8.26 4.02 -7.36
C ASN A 125 8.44 2.72 -6.57
N GLY A 126 7.44 2.33 -5.78
CA GLY A 126 7.43 1.08 -5.03
C GLY A 126 8.08 1.13 -3.66
N VAL A 127 8.71 2.24 -3.28
CA VAL A 127 9.20 2.44 -1.90
C VAL A 127 7.99 2.50 -0.96
N TYR A 128 8.05 1.75 0.14
CA TYR A 128 6.91 1.62 1.05
C TYR A 128 7.30 1.63 2.53
N LYS A 129 6.29 1.81 3.38
CA LYS A 129 6.34 1.57 4.82
C LYS A 129 5.15 0.67 5.19
N VAL A 130 5.33 -0.19 6.17
CA VAL A 130 4.28 -1.10 6.67
C VAL A 130 3.79 -0.61 8.03
N ILE A 131 2.47 -0.65 8.21
CA ILE A 131 1.80 -0.41 9.49
C ILE A 131 1.17 -1.73 9.92
N THR A 132 1.37 -2.12 11.18
CA THR A 132 0.69 -3.27 11.80
C THR A 132 -0.54 -2.78 12.55
N VAL A 133 -1.70 -3.34 12.21
CA VAL A 133 -2.98 -3.01 12.86
C VAL A 133 -3.49 -4.24 13.59
N THR A 134 -3.72 -4.11 14.89
CA THR A 134 -4.39 -5.13 15.72
C THR A 134 -5.81 -4.68 16.01
N VAL A 135 -6.80 -5.50 15.66
CA VAL A 135 -8.21 -5.25 15.97
C VAL A 135 -8.64 -6.15 17.14
N LYS A 136 -9.17 -5.54 18.18
CA LYS A 136 -9.74 -6.20 19.39
C LYS A 136 -11.26 -6.15 19.40
#